data_5676f4117b4827e897e1451d78e03fa7
#
_entry.id   5676f4117b4827e897e1451d78e03fa7
#
_cell.length_a   1.000
_cell.length_b   1.000
_cell.length_c   1.000
_cell.angle_alpha   90.00
_cell.angle_beta   90.00
_cell.angle_gamma   90.00
#
_symmetry.space_group_name_H-M   'P 1'
#
loop_
_entity.id
_entity.type
_entity.pdbx_description
1 polymer ?
#
loop_
_entity_poly.entity_id
_entity_poly.type
_entity_poly.pdbx_seq_one_letter_code
_entity_poly.pdbx_strand_id
1 'polypeptide(L)'
;MKALINTLYSMNSTINNRIAALRAHIAQEQIQAFIIPSTDPHLSEYVAPHWQSREWISGFTGSAGTVVVTAKDAGLWTDSRYFLQAARQLEGTCITLYKEMLPETPNIPEFLSAHLQEGDCVGIDGKMFSAEEVEHLQKELKKSGIRIKSIADPIQLLWTDRPAMPLAPAFVYDTKYAGMSFTEKLPAVRQAMEAAGADSLLLSALDEIAWLLNIRGNDVHCNPVVVSYLLIEKDKVNYFIQPQKVTPELAEYFSANGISVHPYEEIGHYLNSFNAHSILMNPAKTNYAIYSAIRPGCLIINGASPVALLKAIRNKQEIAGIHAAMQRDGVALVKFLKWLDEAVPAGKETEISVDKKLHTFRAAQPLYMGESFDTIAGYKEHGAIVHYEATPETDVTLKPEGFLLLDSGAQYLDGTTDITRTIALGPLTEEEKTDYTLILKGHIALAMAVFPEGTRGAQLDVLARMPIWKERMNYLHGTGHGVGHFLNVHEGPQSIRMNENPIALQPGMVTSNEPGVYKAGSHGIRTENLVLTVPAGEGMFGKYLKFETLTLCPICRKGIIKELLTAEEIGWLNDYHRTVYEKLSPDLNNDEKEWLKEACKAVIRD
;
A
#
# COMPACT_ATOMS: atom_id res chain seq x y z
N MET A 1 -24.71 17.97 18.11
CA MET A 1 -23.78 18.15 19.23
C MET A 1 -24.02 17.20 20.39
N LYS A 2 -25.21 17.16 21.09
CA LYS A 2 -25.45 16.18 22.18
C LYS A 2 -25.40 14.71 21.74
N ALA A 3 -25.91 14.36 20.56
CA ALA A 3 -25.85 12.99 20.03
C ALA A 3 -24.40 12.58 19.72
N LEU A 4 -23.59 13.44 19.12
CA LEU A 4 -22.17 13.20 18.85
C LEU A 4 -21.36 12.99 20.15
N ILE A 5 -21.60 13.84 21.17
CA ILE A 5 -20.95 13.73 22.47
C ILE A 5 -21.34 12.40 23.17
N ASN A 6 -22.60 11.98 23.07
CA ASN A 6 -23.04 10.70 23.64
C ASN A 6 -22.44 9.49 22.89
N THR A 7 -22.29 9.57 21.58
CA THR A 7 -21.66 8.51 20.76
C THR A 7 -20.18 8.38 21.07
N LEU A 8 -19.43 9.48 21.14
CA LEU A 8 -18.02 9.50 21.55
C LEU A 8 -17.83 8.96 22.98
N TYR A 9 -18.67 9.35 23.92
CA TYR A 9 -18.60 8.85 25.31
C TYR A 9 -18.87 7.35 25.38
N SER A 10 -19.79 6.84 24.56
CA SER A 10 -20.09 5.40 24.46
C SER A 10 -18.94 4.63 23.82
N MET A 11 -18.32 5.14 22.75
CA MET A 11 -17.15 4.52 22.11
C MET A 11 -15.94 4.48 23.04
N ASN A 12 -15.61 5.58 23.70
CA ASN A 12 -14.49 5.66 24.65
C ASN A 12 -14.65 4.69 25.81
N SER A 13 -15.87 4.56 26.34
CA SER A 13 -16.20 3.56 27.37
C SER A 13 -15.99 2.14 26.85
N THR A 14 -16.37 1.86 25.61
CA THR A 14 -16.18 0.55 24.97
C THR A 14 -14.70 0.20 24.81
N ILE A 15 -13.87 1.14 24.31
CA ILE A 15 -12.43 0.95 24.14
C ILE A 15 -11.75 0.72 25.50
N ASN A 16 -12.06 1.55 26.50
CA ASN A 16 -11.50 1.40 27.85
C ASN A 16 -11.87 0.04 28.45
N ASN A 17 -13.09 -0.47 28.21
CA ASN A 17 -13.52 -1.79 28.66
C ASN A 17 -12.79 -2.92 27.93
N ARG A 18 -12.54 -2.79 26.62
CA ARG A 18 -11.75 -3.75 25.85
C ARG A 18 -10.31 -3.84 26.36
N ILE A 19 -9.67 -2.70 26.62
CA ILE A 19 -8.32 -2.63 27.21
C ILE A 19 -8.31 -3.29 28.61
N ALA A 20 -9.32 -3.03 29.46
CA ALA A 20 -9.43 -3.64 30.77
C ALA A 20 -9.61 -5.17 30.68
N ALA A 21 -10.43 -5.65 29.76
CA ALA A 21 -10.63 -7.09 29.52
C ALA A 21 -9.34 -7.76 29.02
N LEU A 22 -8.60 -7.12 28.12
CA LEU A 22 -7.30 -7.63 27.67
C LEU A 22 -6.30 -7.71 28.82
N ARG A 23 -6.21 -6.67 29.66
CA ARG A 23 -5.36 -6.68 30.87
C ARG A 23 -5.67 -7.84 31.80
N ALA A 24 -6.95 -8.10 32.03
CA ALA A 24 -7.39 -9.23 32.89
C ALA A 24 -6.96 -10.58 32.29
N HIS A 25 -7.06 -10.73 30.97
CA HIS A 25 -6.68 -11.95 30.29
C HIS A 25 -5.16 -12.18 30.31
N ILE A 26 -4.34 -11.19 29.92
CA ILE A 26 -2.88 -11.33 29.88
C ILE A 26 -2.29 -11.55 31.30
N ALA A 27 -2.92 -11.00 32.32
CA ALA A 27 -2.52 -11.27 33.72
C ALA A 27 -2.69 -12.75 34.11
N GLN A 28 -3.75 -13.42 33.65
CA GLN A 28 -3.95 -14.86 33.85
C GLN A 28 -2.88 -15.69 33.12
N GLU A 29 -2.39 -15.24 31.98
CA GLU A 29 -1.29 -15.84 31.20
C GLU A 29 0.11 -15.53 31.76
N GLN A 30 0.19 -14.80 32.85
CA GLN A 30 1.45 -14.30 33.45
C GLN A 30 2.28 -13.44 32.51
N ILE A 31 1.60 -12.59 31.74
CA ILE A 31 2.17 -11.67 30.77
C ILE A 31 1.94 -10.23 31.26
N GLN A 32 2.98 -9.40 31.24
CA GLN A 32 2.97 -8.04 31.75
C GLN A 32 2.67 -6.99 30.67
N ALA A 33 2.87 -7.32 29.40
CA ALA A 33 2.46 -6.48 28.28
C ALA A 33 2.06 -7.35 27.07
N PHE A 34 1.20 -6.83 26.21
CA PHE A 34 0.79 -7.47 24.95
C PHE A 34 0.86 -6.48 23.81
N ILE A 35 1.37 -6.93 22.65
CA ILE A 35 1.55 -6.09 21.44
C ILE A 35 0.57 -6.56 20.37
N ILE A 36 -0.16 -5.60 19.75
CA ILE A 36 -1.18 -5.85 18.71
C ILE A 36 -0.87 -4.98 17.50
N PRO A 37 -0.26 -5.53 16.43
CA PRO A 37 0.07 -4.80 15.22
C PRO A 37 -1.13 -4.70 14.26
N SER A 38 -0.98 -3.89 13.18
CA SER A 38 -1.88 -3.84 12.03
C SER A 38 -1.41 -4.80 10.95
N THR A 39 -1.55 -6.09 11.17
CA THR A 39 -1.15 -7.11 10.19
C THR A 39 -2.11 -8.30 10.20
N ASP A 40 -1.86 -9.23 9.25
CA ASP A 40 -2.46 -10.55 9.19
C ASP A 40 -1.35 -11.64 9.20
N PRO A 41 -1.69 -12.93 9.14
CA PRO A 41 -0.69 -14.01 9.08
C PRO A 41 0.25 -13.97 7.86
N HIS A 42 -0.02 -13.12 6.89
CA HIS A 42 0.76 -12.93 5.67
C HIS A 42 1.53 -11.61 5.66
N LEU A 43 1.43 -10.83 6.75
CA LEU A 43 2.07 -9.52 6.92
C LEU A 43 1.66 -8.55 5.83
N SER A 44 0.38 -8.61 5.45
CA SER A 44 -0.24 -7.73 4.47
C SER A 44 -0.35 -6.30 5.02
N GLU A 45 -0.25 -5.30 4.14
CA GLU A 45 -0.48 -3.89 4.51
C GLU A 45 -1.97 -3.62 4.76
N TYR A 46 -2.83 -4.11 3.86
CA TYR A 46 -4.28 -4.10 4.04
C TYR A 46 -4.72 -5.50 4.46
N VAL A 47 -5.54 -5.56 5.49
CA VAL A 47 -5.94 -6.82 6.11
C VAL A 47 -7.45 -7.04 5.97
N ALA A 48 -7.85 -8.31 5.84
CA ALA A 48 -9.27 -8.64 5.87
C ALA A 48 -9.88 -8.31 7.24
N PRO A 49 -11.20 -8.01 7.32
CA PRO A 49 -11.88 -7.61 8.56
C PRO A 49 -11.66 -8.56 9.73
N HIS A 50 -11.44 -9.85 9.45
CA HIS A 50 -11.12 -10.86 10.47
C HIS A 50 -9.87 -10.51 11.30
N TRP A 51 -8.87 -9.84 10.71
CA TRP A 51 -7.59 -9.51 11.36
C TRP A 51 -7.47 -8.04 11.80
N GLN A 52 -8.53 -7.26 11.78
CA GLN A 52 -8.54 -5.86 12.22
C GLN A 52 -8.52 -5.72 13.76
N SER A 53 -7.74 -6.58 14.45
CA SER A 53 -7.67 -6.62 15.92
C SER A 53 -7.17 -5.32 16.54
N ARG A 54 -6.19 -4.64 15.90
CA ARG A 54 -5.67 -3.35 16.35
C ARG A 54 -6.75 -2.27 16.28
N GLU A 55 -7.52 -2.22 15.19
CA GLU A 55 -8.65 -1.30 15.04
C GLU A 55 -9.73 -1.58 16.09
N TRP A 56 -10.13 -2.84 16.24
CA TRP A 56 -11.13 -3.22 17.23
C TRP A 56 -10.74 -2.82 18.64
N ILE A 57 -9.48 -3.04 19.07
CA ILE A 57 -9.05 -2.76 20.45
C ILE A 57 -8.86 -1.27 20.72
N SER A 58 -8.53 -0.45 19.71
CA SER A 58 -8.17 0.97 19.87
C SER A 58 -9.22 1.95 19.37
N GLY A 59 -10.08 1.55 18.44
CA GLY A 59 -10.97 2.45 17.69
C GLY A 59 -10.25 3.32 16.66
N PHE A 60 -8.95 3.14 16.47
CA PHE A 60 -8.18 3.83 15.44
C PHE A 60 -8.31 3.08 14.12
N THR A 61 -8.79 3.75 13.05
CA THR A 61 -9.11 3.12 11.76
C THR A 61 -8.01 3.26 10.70
N GLY A 62 -6.94 4.02 10.95
CA GLY A 62 -5.82 4.13 10.00
C GLY A 62 -5.17 2.76 9.71
N SER A 63 -4.64 2.53 8.51
CA SER A 63 -4.14 1.21 8.09
C SER A 63 -2.86 0.77 8.81
N ALA A 64 -2.06 1.70 9.34
CA ALA A 64 -0.79 1.39 10.00
C ALA A 64 -0.76 1.85 11.46
N GLY A 65 -0.36 0.95 12.36
CA GLY A 65 -0.15 1.26 13.77
C GLY A 65 -0.04 0.01 14.63
N THR A 66 0.55 0.17 15.81
CA THR A 66 0.74 -0.91 16.78
C THR A 66 0.25 -0.46 18.15
N VAL A 67 -0.64 -1.24 18.74
CA VAL A 67 -1.08 -1.03 20.13
C VAL A 67 -0.22 -1.85 21.08
N VAL A 68 0.25 -1.22 22.14
CA VAL A 68 0.92 -1.90 23.26
C VAL A 68 0.10 -1.67 24.53
N VAL A 69 -0.25 -2.74 25.21
CA VAL A 69 -1.01 -2.69 26.46
C VAL A 69 -0.16 -3.31 27.58
N THR A 70 0.10 -2.53 28.61
CA THR A 70 0.72 -3.00 29.88
C THR A 70 -0.34 -3.09 30.98
N ALA A 71 0.03 -3.53 32.14
CA ALA A 71 -0.86 -3.56 33.31
C ALA A 71 -1.43 -2.16 33.64
N LYS A 72 -0.70 -1.08 33.36
CA LYS A 72 -1.08 0.28 33.74
C LYS A 72 -1.34 1.19 32.56
N ASP A 73 -0.55 1.05 31.49
CA ASP A 73 -0.52 1.97 30.34
C ASP A 73 -1.02 1.28 29.08
N ALA A 74 -1.47 2.07 28.12
CA ALA A 74 -1.76 1.64 26.77
C ALA A 74 -1.31 2.74 25.79
N GLY A 75 -0.64 2.34 24.70
CA GLY A 75 -0.15 3.24 23.68
C GLY A 75 -0.45 2.76 22.28
N LEU A 76 -0.65 3.70 21.36
CA LEU A 76 -0.71 3.46 19.91
C LEU A 76 0.48 4.15 19.26
N TRP A 77 1.34 3.38 18.60
CA TRP A 77 2.39 3.87 17.70
C TRP A 77 1.86 3.89 16.28
N THR A 78 2.01 5.02 15.58
CA THR A 78 1.63 5.14 14.17
C THR A 78 2.53 6.15 13.46
N ASP A 79 2.60 6.07 12.13
CA ASP A 79 3.43 6.94 11.31
C ASP A 79 2.75 8.27 10.93
N SER A 80 3.49 9.13 10.25
CA SER A 80 3.09 10.51 9.96
C SER A 80 1.83 10.65 9.09
N ARG A 81 1.43 9.62 8.36
CA ARG A 81 0.21 9.62 7.55
C ARG A 81 -1.04 9.75 8.41
N TYR A 82 -0.97 9.32 9.68
CA TYR A 82 -2.11 9.16 10.58
C TYR A 82 -2.07 10.02 11.85
N PHE A 83 -1.04 10.87 12.06
CA PHE A 83 -0.91 11.64 13.32
C PHE A 83 -2.15 12.45 13.68
N LEU A 84 -2.76 13.12 12.70
CA LEU A 84 -3.96 13.94 12.91
C LEU A 84 -5.20 13.08 13.18
N GLN A 85 -5.37 12.01 12.43
CA GLN A 85 -6.49 11.07 12.58
C GLN A 85 -6.43 10.37 13.93
N ALA A 86 -5.27 9.80 14.29
CA ALA A 86 -5.08 9.10 15.55
C ALA A 86 -5.31 10.02 16.77
N ALA A 87 -4.82 11.27 16.71
CA ALA A 87 -5.04 12.25 17.76
C ALA A 87 -6.53 12.50 18.02
N ARG A 88 -7.35 12.56 16.97
CA ARG A 88 -8.81 12.74 17.07
C ARG A 88 -9.51 11.47 17.57
N GLN A 89 -9.16 10.31 17.01
CA GLN A 89 -9.85 9.04 17.32
C GLN A 89 -9.51 8.49 18.71
N LEU A 90 -8.35 8.81 19.25
CA LEU A 90 -7.95 8.40 20.62
C LEU A 90 -8.38 9.39 21.70
N GLU A 91 -8.93 10.55 21.35
CA GLU A 91 -9.34 11.58 22.32
C GLU A 91 -10.36 11.01 23.32
N GLY A 92 -10.05 11.13 24.61
CA GLY A 92 -10.89 10.62 25.71
C GLY A 92 -10.80 9.12 25.96
N THR A 93 -9.98 8.37 25.24
CA THR A 93 -9.64 6.97 25.54
C THR A 93 -8.47 6.90 26.53
N CYS A 94 -8.18 5.69 27.05
CA CYS A 94 -7.00 5.44 27.89
C CYS A 94 -5.72 5.15 27.07
N ILE A 95 -5.74 5.36 25.76
CA ILE A 95 -4.62 5.04 24.85
C ILE A 95 -3.86 6.32 24.53
N THR A 96 -2.56 6.33 24.80
CA THR A 96 -1.66 7.43 24.46
C THR A 96 -1.16 7.30 23.03
N LEU A 97 -1.19 8.39 22.26
CA LEU A 97 -0.62 8.44 20.91
C LEU A 97 0.90 8.63 20.96
N TYR A 98 1.63 7.73 20.33
CA TYR A 98 3.07 7.81 20.08
C TYR A 98 3.32 8.00 18.58
N LYS A 99 3.88 9.17 18.22
CA LYS A 99 4.15 9.57 16.84
C LYS A 99 5.52 9.04 16.40
N GLU A 100 5.53 7.95 15.63
CA GLU A 100 6.76 7.31 15.19
C GLU A 100 7.69 8.26 14.43
N MET A 101 9.00 7.99 14.48
CA MET A 101 10.07 8.75 13.83
C MET A 101 10.29 10.18 14.37
N LEU A 102 9.55 10.63 15.37
CA LEU A 102 9.87 11.89 16.05
C LEU A 102 10.91 11.64 17.15
N PRO A 103 11.89 12.55 17.33
CA PRO A 103 13.01 12.35 18.26
C PRO A 103 12.59 12.14 19.73
N GLU A 104 11.45 12.71 20.12
CA GLU A 104 10.90 12.61 21.47
C GLU A 104 10.06 11.34 21.71
N THR A 105 9.77 10.57 20.69
CA THR A 105 8.91 9.38 20.79
C THR A 105 9.76 8.13 21.03
N PRO A 106 9.61 7.44 22.17
CA PRO A 106 10.28 6.17 22.38
C PRO A 106 9.75 5.11 21.40
N ASN A 107 10.63 4.28 20.86
CA ASN A 107 10.18 3.09 20.16
C ASN A 107 9.58 2.05 21.14
N ILE A 108 8.89 1.04 20.58
CA ILE A 108 8.20 0.03 21.41
C ILE A 108 9.16 -0.70 22.38
N PRO A 109 10.36 -1.19 21.98
CA PRO A 109 11.34 -1.75 22.90
C PRO A 109 11.79 -0.80 24.03
N GLU A 110 12.02 0.47 23.73
CA GLU A 110 12.38 1.49 24.71
C GLU A 110 11.24 1.74 25.72
N PHE A 111 10.01 1.88 25.20
CA PHE A 111 8.83 2.01 26.05
C PHE A 111 8.66 0.81 26.98
N LEU A 112 8.74 -0.42 26.48
CA LEU A 112 8.60 -1.64 27.28
C LEU A 112 9.72 -1.74 28.31
N SER A 113 10.96 -1.44 27.96
CA SER A 113 12.11 -1.45 28.88
C SER A 113 11.97 -0.42 30.01
N ALA A 114 11.27 0.69 29.76
CA ALA A 114 11.01 1.71 30.79
C ALA A 114 9.83 1.35 31.74
N HIS A 115 8.91 0.49 31.30
CA HIS A 115 7.67 0.18 32.04
C HIS A 115 7.66 -1.22 32.68
N LEU A 116 8.57 -2.12 32.24
CA LEU A 116 8.67 -3.50 32.71
C LEU A 116 9.96 -3.73 33.50
N GLN A 117 10.01 -4.84 34.26
CA GLN A 117 11.15 -5.23 35.09
C GLN A 117 11.86 -6.45 34.50
N GLU A 118 13.10 -6.69 34.93
CA GLU A 118 13.83 -7.93 34.64
C GLU A 118 13.01 -9.15 35.07
N GLY A 119 12.89 -10.12 34.16
CA GLY A 119 12.09 -11.32 34.37
C GLY A 119 10.66 -11.22 33.81
N ASP A 120 10.17 -10.02 33.53
CA ASP A 120 8.85 -9.81 32.92
C ASP A 120 8.74 -10.42 31.52
N CYS A 121 7.50 -10.65 31.09
CA CYS A 121 7.19 -11.29 29.83
C CYS A 121 6.24 -10.43 28.98
N VAL A 122 6.60 -10.21 27.71
CA VAL A 122 5.77 -9.59 26.69
C VAL A 122 5.12 -10.66 25.84
N GLY A 123 3.80 -10.63 25.73
CA GLY A 123 3.02 -11.52 24.87
C GLY A 123 2.86 -10.96 23.45
N ILE A 124 2.88 -11.84 22.49
CA ILE A 124 2.54 -11.57 21.09
C ILE A 124 1.71 -12.73 20.53
N ASP A 125 0.88 -12.49 19.50
CA ASP A 125 0.44 -13.56 18.62
C ASP A 125 1.49 -13.73 17.52
N GLY A 126 2.24 -14.83 17.55
CA GLY A 126 3.31 -15.10 16.57
C GLY A 126 2.85 -15.21 15.13
N LYS A 127 1.54 -15.30 14.85
CA LYS A 127 0.98 -15.26 13.51
C LYS A 127 0.95 -13.83 12.95
N MET A 128 0.95 -12.81 13.82
CA MET A 128 0.82 -11.39 13.45
C MET A 128 2.15 -10.64 13.37
N PHE A 129 3.27 -11.32 13.56
CA PHE A 129 4.62 -10.75 13.52
C PHE A 129 5.50 -11.54 12.57
N SER A 130 6.34 -10.85 11.81
CA SER A 130 7.38 -11.52 11.04
C SER A 130 8.42 -12.17 11.95
N ALA A 131 9.11 -13.18 11.43
CA ALA A 131 10.21 -13.81 12.15
C ALA A 131 11.34 -12.80 12.46
N GLU A 132 11.62 -11.88 11.51
CA GLU A 132 12.61 -10.82 11.67
C GLU A 132 12.23 -9.82 12.78
N GLU A 133 10.97 -9.39 12.84
CA GLU A 133 10.49 -8.49 13.89
C GLU A 133 10.58 -9.12 15.28
N VAL A 134 10.22 -10.40 15.41
CA VAL A 134 10.32 -11.10 16.69
C VAL A 134 11.77 -11.27 17.11
N GLU A 135 12.68 -11.59 16.20
CA GLU A 135 14.12 -11.67 16.47
C GLU A 135 14.66 -10.31 16.95
N HIS A 136 14.28 -9.24 16.26
CA HIS A 136 14.65 -7.88 16.67
C HIS A 136 14.12 -7.51 18.05
N LEU A 137 12.84 -7.73 18.31
CA LEU A 137 12.22 -7.47 19.61
C LEU A 137 12.90 -8.29 20.74
N GLN A 138 13.16 -9.57 20.50
CA GLN A 138 13.87 -10.44 21.44
C GLN A 138 15.26 -9.90 21.77
N LYS A 139 16.01 -9.49 20.75
CA LYS A 139 17.35 -8.93 20.92
C LYS A 139 17.35 -7.64 21.73
N GLU A 140 16.41 -6.72 21.44
CA GLU A 140 16.33 -5.44 22.15
C GLU A 140 15.86 -5.62 23.60
N LEU A 141 14.81 -6.37 23.85
CA LEU A 141 14.23 -6.57 25.17
C LEU A 141 15.11 -7.43 26.09
N LYS A 142 15.92 -8.33 25.51
CA LYS A 142 16.91 -9.12 26.27
C LYS A 142 17.92 -8.24 27.03
N LYS A 143 18.21 -7.03 26.52
CA LYS A 143 19.12 -6.07 27.19
C LYS A 143 18.57 -5.63 28.57
N SER A 144 17.28 -5.63 28.74
CA SER A 144 16.56 -5.31 29.99
C SER A 144 16.07 -6.55 30.75
N GLY A 145 16.50 -7.75 30.34
CA GLY A 145 16.07 -9.02 30.97
C GLY A 145 14.60 -9.39 30.72
N ILE A 146 13.94 -8.77 29.75
CA ILE A 146 12.53 -8.99 29.41
C ILE A 146 12.44 -10.10 28.35
N ARG A 147 11.48 -11.00 28.50
CA ARG A 147 11.24 -12.13 27.58
C ARG A 147 10.06 -11.88 26.67
N ILE A 148 10.06 -12.52 25.48
CA ILE A 148 8.89 -12.60 24.59
C ILE A 148 8.30 -13.99 24.62
N LYS A 149 6.97 -14.09 24.67
CA LYS A 149 6.20 -15.33 24.58
C LYS A 149 5.15 -15.19 23.49
N SER A 150 5.19 -16.11 22.51
CA SER A 150 4.09 -16.26 21.56
C SER A 150 2.95 -17.03 22.23
N ILE A 151 1.76 -16.46 22.21
CA ILE A 151 0.52 -17.09 22.75
C ILE A 151 -0.56 -17.10 21.68
N ALA A 152 -1.64 -17.84 21.91
CA ALA A 152 -2.84 -17.73 21.09
C ALA A 152 -3.44 -16.31 21.20
N ASP A 153 -4.05 -15.84 20.11
CA ASP A 153 -4.64 -14.50 20.03
C ASP A 153 -5.70 -14.27 21.14
N PRO A 154 -5.42 -13.42 22.13
CA PRO A 154 -6.40 -13.12 23.20
C PRO A 154 -7.61 -12.35 22.67
N ILE A 155 -7.48 -11.62 21.57
CA ILE A 155 -8.59 -10.89 20.94
C ILE A 155 -9.65 -11.85 20.41
N GLN A 156 -9.28 -13.05 19.98
CA GLN A 156 -10.22 -14.08 19.55
C GLN A 156 -11.27 -14.43 20.65
N LEU A 157 -10.89 -14.34 21.91
CA LEU A 157 -11.78 -14.60 23.04
C LEU A 157 -12.62 -13.39 23.43
N LEU A 158 -12.10 -12.18 23.20
CA LEU A 158 -12.71 -10.93 23.62
C LEU A 158 -13.65 -10.33 22.57
N TRP A 159 -13.35 -10.55 21.28
CA TRP A 159 -14.11 -10.03 20.15
C TRP A 159 -15.19 -11.02 19.72
N THR A 160 -16.31 -11.05 20.44
CA THR A 160 -17.38 -12.04 20.27
C THR A 160 -18.09 -11.99 18.92
N ASP A 161 -18.12 -10.82 18.29
CA ASP A 161 -18.71 -10.57 16.96
C ASP A 161 -17.64 -10.39 15.87
N ARG A 162 -16.47 -11.00 16.07
CA ARG A 162 -15.36 -10.96 15.11
C ARG A 162 -15.81 -11.47 13.72
N PRO A 163 -15.55 -10.70 12.65
CA PRO A 163 -15.85 -11.15 11.29
C PRO A 163 -15.23 -12.51 10.99
N ALA A 164 -15.94 -13.34 10.23
CA ALA A 164 -15.44 -14.64 9.82
C ALA A 164 -14.22 -14.51 8.90
N MET A 165 -13.42 -15.58 8.80
CA MET A 165 -12.39 -15.71 7.77
C MET A 165 -13.00 -15.51 6.36
N PRO A 166 -12.31 -14.82 5.44
CA PRO A 166 -12.80 -14.65 4.08
C PRO A 166 -12.88 -16.02 3.37
N LEU A 167 -14.03 -16.32 2.77
CA LEU A 167 -14.30 -17.61 2.10
C LEU A 167 -14.81 -17.43 0.66
N ALA A 168 -14.69 -16.23 0.08
CA ALA A 168 -15.07 -15.99 -1.30
C ALA A 168 -14.28 -16.91 -2.25
N PRO A 169 -14.92 -17.43 -3.32
CA PRO A 169 -14.24 -18.28 -4.28
C PRO A 169 -13.05 -17.56 -4.93
N ALA A 170 -11.94 -18.27 -5.07
CA ALA A 170 -10.83 -17.84 -5.90
C ALA A 170 -11.11 -18.21 -7.38
N PHE A 171 -10.39 -17.56 -8.31
CA PHE A 171 -10.55 -17.81 -9.74
C PHE A 171 -9.21 -17.80 -10.48
N VAL A 172 -9.16 -18.47 -11.63
CA VAL A 172 -7.99 -18.51 -12.50
C VAL A 172 -7.85 -17.16 -13.21
N TYR A 173 -6.65 -16.60 -13.15
CA TYR A 173 -6.30 -15.38 -13.88
C TYR A 173 -5.75 -15.75 -15.26
N ASP A 174 -6.46 -15.36 -16.31
CA ASP A 174 -6.18 -15.75 -17.69
C ASP A 174 -4.80 -15.27 -18.17
N THR A 175 -4.07 -16.16 -18.84
CA THR A 175 -2.76 -15.87 -19.42
C THR A 175 -2.78 -14.78 -20.49
N LYS A 176 -3.94 -14.49 -21.10
CA LYS A 176 -4.07 -13.33 -22.01
C LYS A 176 -3.79 -12.00 -21.31
N TYR A 177 -3.94 -11.93 -19.97
CA TYR A 177 -3.59 -10.77 -19.14
C TYR A 177 -2.22 -10.96 -18.45
N ALA A 178 -1.98 -12.16 -17.90
CA ALA A 178 -0.74 -12.47 -17.18
C ALA A 178 0.49 -12.59 -18.10
N GLY A 179 0.29 -12.89 -19.39
CA GLY A 179 1.36 -13.05 -20.38
C GLY A 179 2.19 -14.31 -20.26
N MET A 180 2.19 -14.98 -19.10
CA MET A 180 2.90 -16.23 -18.83
C MET A 180 2.04 -17.14 -17.95
N SER A 181 2.03 -18.44 -18.25
CA SER A 181 1.40 -19.48 -17.42
C SER A 181 2.23 -19.79 -16.17
N PHE A 182 1.63 -20.48 -15.21
CA PHE A 182 2.35 -21.02 -14.03
C PHE A 182 3.54 -21.89 -14.43
N THR A 183 3.35 -22.79 -15.41
CA THR A 183 4.39 -23.72 -15.87
C THR A 183 5.55 -23.04 -16.58
N GLU A 184 5.34 -21.84 -17.14
CA GLU A 184 6.40 -21.02 -17.72
C GLU A 184 7.18 -20.22 -16.67
N LYS A 185 6.53 -19.83 -15.54
CA LYS A 185 7.15 -19.09 -14.44
C LYS A 185 7.96 -19.98 -13.50
N LEU A 186 7.44 -21.19 -13.19
CA LEU A 186 8.02 -22.12 -12.19
C LEU A 186 9.50 -22.47 -12.42
N PRO A 187 9.98 -22.70 -13.66
CA PRO A 187 11.40 -23.01 -13.89
C PRO A 187 12.35 -21.92 -13.41
N ALA A 188 12.02 -20.63 -13.60
CA ALA A 188 12.84 -19.51 -13.13
C ALA A 188 12.88 -19.47 -11.59
N VAL A 189 11.77 -19.76 -10.92
CA VAL A 189 11.71 -19.84 -9.46
C VAL A 189 12.58 -20.99 -8.95
N ARG A 190 12.50 -22.19 -9.55
CA ARG A 190 13.32 -23.35 -9.17
C ARG A 190 14.81 -23.12 -9.43
N GLN A 191 15.16 -22.44 -10.52
CA GLN A 191 16.55 -22.03 -10.78
C GLN A 191 17.07 -21.09 -9.70
N ALA A 192 16.28 -20.15 -9.24
CA ALA A 192 16.66 -19.26 -8.16
C ALA A 192 16.78 -19.99 -6.81
N MET A 193 15.92 -20.96 -6.53
CA MET A 193 16.05 -21.86 -5.37
C MET A 193 17.36 -22.63 -5.41
N GLU A 194 17.70 -23.21 -6.55
CA GLU A 194 18.97 -23.96 -6.73
C GLU A 194 20.19 -23.05 -6.55
N ALA A 195 20.16 -21.84 -7.11
CA ALA A 195 21.22 -20.85 -6.95
C ALA A 195 21.39 -20.41 -5.48
N ALA A 196 20.33 -20.41 -4.68
CA ALA A 196 20.37 -20.17 -3.24
C ALA A 196 20.77 -21.41 -2.42
N GLY A 197 20.95 -22.58 -3.04
CA GLY A 197 21.22 -23.84 -2.36
C GLY A 197 20.05 -24.41 -1.58
N ALA A 198 18.82 -24.04 -1.97
CA ALA A 198 17.60 -24.45 -1.28
C ALA A 198 16.89 -25.62 -1.99
N ASP A 199 16.44 -26.61 -1.21
CA ASP A 199 15.62 -27.71 -1.70
C ASP A 199 14.15 -27.35 -1.81
N SER A 200 13.72 -26.32 -1.05
CA SER A 200 12.35 -25.84 -1.03
C SER A 200 12.27 -24.32 -0.82
N LEU A 201 11.15 -23.72 -1.20
CA LEU A 201 10.84 -22.31 -1.03
C LEU A 201 9.44 -22.17 -0.42
N LEU A 202 9.33 -21.46 0.68
CA LEU A 202 8.05 -21.07 1.26
C LEU A 202 7.70 -19.64 0.86
N LEU A 203 6.54 -19.45 0.25
CA LEU A 203 5.92 -18.16 -0.03
C LEU A 203 4.76 -17.93 0.94
N SER A 204 4.80 -16.78 1.61
CA SER A 204 3.74 -16.27 2.50
C SER A 204 3.08 -15.02 1.96
N ALA A 205 3.78 -14.22 1.14
CA ALA A 205 3.25 -13.00 0.55
C ALA A 205 2.15 -13.34 -0.48
N LEU A 206 0.94 -12.82 -0.24
CA LEU A 206 -0.26 -13.19 -1.01
C LEU A 206 -0.19 -12.78 -2.48
N ASP A 207 0.41 -11.63 -2.77
CA ASP A 207 0.63 -11.10 -4.11
C ASP A 207 1.63 -11.95 -4.92
N GLU A 208 2.68 -12.45 -4.26
CA GLU A 208 3.66 -13.35 -4.90
C GLU A 208 3.02 -14.70 -5.26
N ILE A 209 2.22 -15.27 -4.36
CA ILE A 209 1.48 -16.51 -4.59
C ILE A 209 0.47 -16.31 -5.72
N ALA A 210 -0.30 -15.23 -5.69
CA ALA A 210 -1.31 -14.90 -6.69
C ALA A 210 -0.69 -14.71 -8.10
N TRP A 211 0.46 -14.01 -8.16
CA TRP A 211 1.20 -13.82 -9.41
C TRP A 211 1.75 -15.14 -9.95
N LEU A 212 2.39 -15.95 -9.10
CA LEU A 212 3.02 -17.19 -9.54
C LEU A 212 1.99 -18.21 -10.03
N LEU A 213 0.93 -18.42 -9.27
CA LEU A 213 -0.11 -19.40 -9.57
C LEU A 213 -1.14 -18.91 -10.61
N ASN A 214 -1.09 -17.65 -11.05
CA ASN A 214 -2.15 -17.03 -11.87
C ASN A 214 -3.54 -17.24 -11.27
N ILE A 215 -3.70 -16.91 -10.00
CA ILE A 215 -5.00 -16.90 -9.32
C ILE A 215 -5.28 -15.54 -8.72
N ARG A 216 -6.57 -15.21 -8.58
CA ARG A 216 -7.03 -14.01 -7.90
C ARG A 216 -8.22 -14.36 -7.01
N GLY A 217 -8.52 -13.49 -6.06
CA GLY A 217 -9.66 -13.60 -5.17
C GLY A 217 -9.99 -12.24 -4.55
N ASN A 218 -10.94 -12.22 -3.63
CA ASN A 218 -11.43 -11.00 -2.98
C ASN A 218 -11.35 -11.11 -1.45
N ASP A 219 -10.28 -11.70 -0.94
CA ASP A 219 -10.12 -11.90 0.50
C ASP A 219 -9.75 -10.63 1.25
N VAL A 220 -9.05 -9.73 0.58
CA VAL A 220 -8.62 -8.44 1.11
C VAL A 220 -9.26 -7.34 0.29
N HIS A 221 -9.80 -6.33 0.97
CA HIS A 221 -10.40 -5.17 0.31
C HIS A 221 -9.41 -4.51 -0.66
N CYS A 222 -9.85 -4.16 -1.85
CA CYS A 222 -9.07 -3.57 -2.95
C CYS A 222 -7.89 -4.40 -3.48
N ASN A 223 -7.50 -5.48 -2.81
CA ASN A 223 -6.39 -6.35 -3.22
C ASN A 223 -6.91 -7.70 -3.74
N PRO A 224 -6.77 -8.01 -5.03
CA PRO A 224 -7.33 -9.25 -5.61
C PRO A 224 -6.47 -10.47 -5.30
N VAL A 225 -6.28 -10.76 -4.02
CA VAL A 225 -5.46 -11.86 -3.50
C VAL A 225 -6.27 -12.91 -2.76
N VAL A 226 -5.66 -14.07 -2.53
CA VAL A 226 -6.24 -15.19 -1.81
C VAL A 226 -5.39 -15.52 -0.60
N VAL A 227 -5.97 -15.55 0.59
CA VAL A 227 -5.31 -15.96 1.83
C VAL A 227 -4.89 -17.43 1.71
N SER A 228 -3.56 -17.66 1.63
CA SER A 228 -2.98 -18.96 1.32
C SER A 228 -1.48 -18.99 1.57
N TYR A 229 -0.89 -20.18 1.65
CA TYR A 229 0.56 -20.39 1.61
C TYR A 229 0.94 -21.27 0.43
N LEU A 230 2.16 -21.12 -0.07
CA LEU A 230 2.69 -21.95 -1.15
C LEU A 230 4.08 -22.47 -0.77
N LEU A 231 4.23 -23.80 -0.81
CA LEU A 231 5.51 -24.47 -0.62
C LEU A 231 5.92 -25.13 -1.94
N ILE A 232 7.05 -24.69 -2.49
CA ILE A 232 7.62 -25.23 -3.73
C ILE A 232 8.80 -26.12 -3.34
N GLU A 233 8.79 -27.35 -3.81
CA GLU A 233 9.89 -28.30 -3.73
C GLU A 233 10.48 -28.53 -5.13
N LYS A 234 11.58 -29.29 -5.22
CA LYS A 234 12.23 -29.59 -6.51
C LYS A 234 11.27 -30.17 -7.54
N ASP A 235 10.39 -31.06 -7.12
CA ASP A 235 9.46 -31.82 -7.98
C ASP A 235 7.99 -31.65 -7.62
N LYS A 236 7.67 -30.98 -6.52
CA LYS A 236 6.30 -30.80 -6.01
C LYS A 236 5.97 -29.32 -5.80
N VAL A 237 4.69 -29.02 -5.81
CA VAL A 237 4.13 -27.73 -5.42
C VAL A 237 2.92 -27.98 -4.53
N ASN A 238 2.97 -27.50 -3.30
CA ASN A 238 1.95 -27.70 -2.28
C ASN A 238 1.29 -26.35 -1.97
N TYR A 239 0.00 -26.25 -2.21
CA TYR A 239 -0.79 -25.04 -2.03
C TYR A 239 -1.77 -25.20 -0.87
N PHE A 240 -1.68 -24.33 0.12
CA PHE A 240 -2.48 -24.35 1.34
C PHE A 240 -3.54 -23.26 1.29
N ILE A 241 -4.79 -23.64 1.11
CA ILE A 241 -5.94 -22.75 0.91
C ILE A 241 -7.17 -23.30 1.65
N GLN A 242 -8.08 -22.41 2.06
CA GLN A 242 -9.39 -22.85 2.58
C GLN A 242 -10.15 -23.63 1.50
N PRO A 243 -10.55 -24.89 1.75
CA PRO A 243 -11.18 -25.75 0.73
C PRO A 243 -12.42 -25.15 0.08
N GLN A 244 -13.17 -24.31 0.81
CA GLN A 244 -14.39 -23.65 0.32
C GLN A 244 -14.14 -22.66 -0.83
N LYS A 245 -12.88 -22.19 -1.00
CA LYS A 245 -12.48 -21.26 -2.06
C LYS A 245 -12.19 -21.97 -3.38
N VAL A 246 -11.98 -23.28 -3.34
CA VAL A 246 -11.59 -24.08 -4.51
C VAL A 246 -12.82 -24.47 -5.30
N THR A 247 -13.08 -23.78 -6.39
CA THR A 247 -14.13 -24.14 -7.34
C THR A 247 -13.75 -25.38 -8.15
N PRO A 248 -14.71 -26.06 -8.82
CA PRO A 248 -14.39 -27.18 -9.71
C PRO A 248 -13.38 -26.81 -10.81
N GLU A 249 -13.48 -25.60 -11.37
CA GLU A 249 -12.54 -25.07 -12.37
C GLU A 249 -11.13 -24.91 -11.79
N LEU A 250 -11.01 -24.37 -10.57
CA LEU A 250 -9.72 -24.28 -9.89
C LEU A 250 -9.14 -25.64 -9.55
N ALA A 251 -9.95 -26.60 -9.13
CA ALA A 251 -9.49 -27.96 -8.85
C ALA A 251 -8.91 -28.62 -10.11
N GLU A 252 -9.58 -28.45 -11.25
CA GLU A 252 -9.08 -28.90 -12.55
C GLU A 252 -7.77 -28.20 -12.93
N TYR A 253 -7.72 -26.86 -12.76
CA TYR A 253 -6.51 -26.08 -13.00
C TYR A 253 -5.33 -26.56 -12.16
N PHE A 254 -5.51 -26.78 -10.85
CA PHE A 254 -4.46 -27.27 -9.97
C PHE A 254 -3.99 -28.66 -10.36
N SER A 255 -4.93 -29.56 -10.64
CA SER A 255 -4.61 -30.92 -11.07
C SER A 255 -3.82 -30.93 -12.38
N ALA A 256 -4.24 -30.15 -13.38
CA ALA A 256 -3.57 -30.03 -14.68
C ALA A 256 -2.15 -29.47 -14.58
N ASN A 257 -1.87 -28.67 -13.56
CA ASN A 257 -0.56 -28.04 -13.31
C ASN A 257 0.29 -28.77 -12.26
N GLY A 258 -0.15 -29.96 -11.77
CA GLY A 258 0.60 -30.72 -10.78
C GLY A 258 0.71 -30.07 -9.40
N ILE A 259 -0.27 -29.26 -9.02
CA ILE A 259 -0.33 -28.56 -7.73
C ILE A 259 -1.17 -29.39 -6.76
N SER A 260 -0.56 -29.78 -5.64
CA SER A 260 -1.26 -30.46 -4.54
C SER A 260 -1.92 -29.46 -3.62
N VAL A 261 -3.22 -29.61 -3.39
CA VAL A 261 -4.01 -28.68 -2.56
C VAL A 261 -4.20 -29.27 -1.17
N HIS A 262 -3.98 -28.44 -0.15
CA HIS A 262 -4.10 -28.78 1.27
C HIS A 262 -4.96 -27.72 1.99
N PRO A 263 -5.65 -28.09 3.09
CA PRO A 263 -6.31 -27.12 3.96
C PRO A 263 -5.33 -26.07 4.48
N TYR A 264 -5.75 -24.81 4.51
CA TYR A 264 -4.93 -23.67 4.94
C TYR A 264 -4.26 -23.89 6.30
N GLU A 265 -5.01 -24.43 7.26
CA GLU A 265 -4.55 -24.64 8.64
C GLU A 265 -3.46 -25.71 8.77
N GLU A 266 -3.28 -26.55 7.75
CA GLU A 266 -2.32 -27.67 7.80
C GLU A 266 -0.87 -27.25 7.55
N ILE A 267 -0.61 -26.02 7.10
CA ILE A 267 0.75 -25.57 6.75
C ILE A 267 1.76 -25.79 7.89
N GLY A 268 1.42 -25.42 9.12
CA GLY A 268 2.31 -25.59 10.28
C GLY A 268 2.61 -27.06 10.58
N HIS A 269 1.59 -27.92 10.49
CA HIS A 269 1.76 -29.37 10.66
C HIS A 269 2.61 -29.98 9.54
N TYR A 270 2.37 -29.57 8.31
CA TYR A 270 3.14 -30.00 7.16
C TYR A 270 4.61 -29.66 7.30
N LEU A 271 4.96 -28.41 7.65
CA LEU A 271 6.34 -27.94 7.85
C LEU A 271 7.06 -28.65 9.00
N ASN A 272 6.34 -29.10 10.01
CA ASN A 272 6.93 -29.87 11.11
C ASN A 272 7.27 -31.31 10.69
N SER A 273 6.61 -31.85 9.68
CA SER A 273 6.76 -33.25 9.23
C SER A 273 7.44 -33.40 7.86
N PHE A 274 7.58 -32.32 7.08
CA PHE A 274 8.13 -32.43 5.73
C PHE A 274 9.63 -32.72 5.71
N ASN A 275 10.09 -33.45 4.66
CA ASN A 275 11.43 -34.04 4.64
C ASN A 275 12.39 -33.33 3.66
N ALA A 276 12.51 -32.00 3.73
CA ALA A 276 13.53 -31.26 3.01
C ALA A 276 14.77 -31.02 3.88
N HIS A 277 15.95 -30.91 3.24
CA HIS A 277 17.19 -30.55 3.94
C HIS A 277 17.31 -29.06 4.19
N SER A 278 16.75 -28.25 3.27
CA SER A 278 16.80 -26.78 3.36
C SER A 278 15.52 -26.13 2.83
N ILE A 279 15.21 -24.96 3.38
CA ILE A 279 14.05 -24.16 2.99
C ILE A 279 14.47 -22.67 2.87
N LEU A 280 14.27 -22.10 1.69
CA LEU A 280 14.41 -20.66 1.47
C LEU A 280 13.13 -19.96 1.90
N MET A 281 13.23 -18.88 2.65
CA MET A 281 12.12 -18.02 3.00
C MET A 281 12.60 -16.61 3.32
N ASN A 282 11.68 -15.65 3.16
CA ASN A 282 11.91 -14.28 3.58
C ASN A 282 11.42 -14.08 5.03
N PRO A 283 12.32 -13.92 6.03
CA PRO A 283 11.92 -13.77 7.44
C PRO A 283 11.11 -12.50 7.70
N ALA A 284 11.25 -11.45 6.87
CA ALA A 284 10.44 -10.23 6.95
C ALA A 284 9.02 -10.40 6.38
N LYS A 285 8.75 -11.48 5.64
CA LYS A 285 7.45 -11.80 5.02
C LYS A 285 6.87 -13.14 5.47
N THR A 286 7.53 -13.83 6.39
CA THR A 286 7.04 -15.08 6.99
C THR A 286 6.76 -14.85 8.46
N ASN A 287 5.54 -15.16 8.90
CA ASN A 287 5.18 -14.98 10.30
C ASN A 287 5.94 -15.95 11.22
N TYR A 288 6.13 -15.50 12.46
CA TYR A 288 6.95 -16.20 13.46
C TYR A 288 6.38 -17.60 13.81
N ALA A 289 5.07 -17.77 13.82
CA ALA A 289 4.45 -19.07 14.11
C ALA A 289 4.81 -20.11 13.04
N ILE A 290 4.73 -19.73 11.77
CA ILE A 290 5.11 -20.58 10.61
C ILE A 290 6.63 -20.83 10.61
N TYR A 291 7.43 -19.78 10.82
CA TYR A 291 8.89 -19.91 10.92
C TYR A 291 9.30 -20.92 12.01
N SER A 292 8.66 -20.82 13.18
CA SER A 292 8.93 -21.70 14.32
C SER A 292 8.39 -23.13 14.16
N ALA A 293 7.46 -23.34 13.22
CA ALA A 293 6.89 -24.67 12.94
C ALA A 293 7.79 -25.54 12.06
N ILE A 294 8.85 -24.98 11.47
CA ILE A 294 9.79 -25.73 10.66
C ILE A 294 10.51 -26.76 11.53
N ARG A 295 10.52 -28.02 11.07
CA ARG A 295 11.10 -29.11 11.85
C ARG A 295 12.57 -28.87 12.21
N PRO A 296 13.03 -29.28 13.40
CA PRO A 296 14.43 -29.27 13.77
C PRO A 296 15.27 -30.10 12.76
N GLY A 297 16.39 -29.52 12.32
CA GLY A 297 17.31 -30.17 11.36
C GLY A 297 17.06 -29.80 9.89
N CYS A 298 15.99 -29.08 9.55
CA CYS A 298 15.88 -28.39 8.27
C CYS A 298 16.67 -27.07 8.32
N LEU A 299 17.60 -26.89 7.38
CA LEU A 299 18.37 -25.63 7.29
C LEU A 299 17.47 -24.52 6.75
N ILE A 300 17.24 -23.51 7.56
CA ILE A 300 16.53 -22.30 7.10
C ILE A 300 17.52 -21.39 6.41
N ILE A 301 17.26 -21.05 5.14
CA ILE A 301 18.02 -20.08 4.35
C ILE A 301 17.19 -18.80 4.33
N ASN A 302 17.62 -17.81 5.11
CA ASN A 302 16.99 -16.49 5.12
C ASN A 302 17.40 -15.71 3.89
N GLY A 303 16.44 -15.28 3.07
CA GLY A 303 16.72 -14.53 1.85
C GLY A 303 15.46 -13.90 1.25
N ALA A 304 15.69 -12.96 0.33
CA ALA A 304 14.59 -12.37 -0.42
C ALA A 304 13.90 -13.44 -1.30
N SER A 305 12.59 -13.31 -1.45
CA SER A 305 11.85 -14.16 -2.37
C SER A 305 12.25 -13.88 -3.83
N PRO A 306 12.61 -14.90 -4.60
CA PRO A 306 12.88 -14.71 -6.03
C PRO A 306 11.63 -14.27 -6.80
N VAL A 307 10.44 -14.61 -6.32
CA VAL A 307 9.17 -14.26 -6.97
C VAL A 307 8.93 -12.75 -6.92
N ALA A 308 9.32 -12.08 -5.83
CA ALA A 308 9.16 -10.62 -5.70
C ALA A 308 9.83 -9.87 -6.87
N LEU A 309 11.07 -10.24 -7.22
CA LEU A 309 11.78 -9.59 -8.32
C LEU A 309 11.22 -9.99 -9.70
N LEU A 310 10.92 -11.28 -9.90
CA LEU A 310 10.33 -11.78 -11.14
C LEU A 310 8.99 -11.10 -11.45
N LYS A 311 8.15 -10.90 -10.42
CA LYS A 311 6.86 -10.22 -10.49
C LYS A 311 7.01 -8.72 -10.81
N ALA A 312 8.02 -8.07 -10.26
CA ALA A 312 8.24 -6.63 -10.45
C ALA A 312 8.64 -6.26 -11.88
N ILE A 313 9.29 -7.15 -12.61
CA ILE A 313 9.71 -6.94 -14.00
C ILE A 313 8.60 -7.41 -14.92
N ARG A 314 7.80 -6.47 -15.41
CA ARG A 314 6.64 -6.74 -16.27
C ARG A 314 7.04 -7.32 -17.62
N ASN A 315 6.34 -8.37 -18.04
CA ASN A 315 6.46 -8.89 -19.40
C ASN A 315 5.72 -7.99 -20.40
N LYS A 316 5.89 -8.26 -21.71
CA LYS A 316 5.30 -7.44 -22.78
C LYS A 316 3.76 -7.37 -22.70
N GLN A 317 3.11 -8.45 -22.29
CA GLN A 317 1.64 -8.50 -22.18
C GLN A 317 1.16 -7.65 -21.00
N GLU A 318 1.82 -7.75 -19.86
CA GLU A 318 1.52 -6.92 -18.69
C GLU A 318 1.76 -5.42 -18.99
N ILE A 319 2.84 -5.07 -19.71
CA ILE A 319 3.10 -3.69 -20.15
C ILE A 319 1.99 -3.19 -21.08
N ALA A 320 1.58 -3.99 -22.06
CA ALA A 320 0.47 -3.62 -22.94
C ALA A 320 -0.84 -3.46 -22.18
N GLY A 321 -1.09 -4.34 -21.21
CA GLY A 321 -2.27 -4.28 -20.33
C GLY A 321 -2.30 -2.99 -19.52
N ILE A 322 -1.19 -2.62 -18.86
CA ILE A 322 -1.18 -1.41 -18.02
C ILE A 322 -1.37 -0.13 -18.87
N HIS A 323 -0.81 -0.06 -20.06
CA HIS A 323 -1.09 1.06 -20.98
C HIS A 323 -2.58 1.17 -21.31
N ALA A 324 -3.24 0.03 -21.59
CA ALA A 324 -4.67 0.01 -21.88
C ALA A 324 -5.52 0.37 -20.62
N ALA A 325 -5.12 -0.09 -19.43
CA ALA A 325 -5.76 0.28 -18.18
C ALA A 325 -5.63 1.79 -17.91
N MET A 326 -4.45 2.38 -18.11
CA MET A 326 -4.23 3.83 -17.95
C MET A 326 -5.06 4.67 -18.92
N GLN A 327 -5.28 4.19 -20.16
CA GLN A 327 -6.15 4.88 -21.11
C GLN A 327 -7.60 4.87 -20.65
N ARG A 328 -8.13 3.72 -20.21
CA ARG A 328 -9.51 3.62 -19.69
C ARG A 328 -9.71 4.45 -18.43
N ASP A 329 -8.77 4.36 -17.48
CA ASP A 329 -8.81 5.16 -16.25
C ASP A 329 -8.74 6.65 -16.55
N GLY A 330 -7.88 7.06 -17.49
CA GLY A 330 -7.78 8.43 -17.98
C GLY A 330 -9.09 8.97 -18.56
N VAL A 331 -9.82 8.14 -19.32
CA VAL A 331 -11.17 8.49 -19.84
C VAL A 331 -12.15 8.70 -18.69
N ALA A 332 -12.17 7.81 -17.68
CA ALA A 332 -13.02 7.96 -16.50
C ALA A 332 -12.69 9.24 -15.72
N LEU A 333 -11.40 9.52 -15.53
CA LEU A 333 -10.94 10.73 -14.83
C LEU A 333 -11.29 12.02 -15.59
N VAL A 334 -11.18 12.06 -16.91
CA VAL A 334 -11.58 13.23 -17.71
C VAL A 334 -13.07 13.51 -17.56
N LYS A 335 -13.91 12.48 -17.63
CA LYS A 335 -15.35 12.61 -17.42
C LYS A 335 -15.68 13.12 -16.03
N PHE A 336 -14.98 12.59 -15.03
CA PHE A 336 -15.11 13.02 -13.64
C PHE A 336 -14.66 14.48 -13.45
N LEU A 337 -13.50 14.89 -13.94
CA LEU A 337 -12.99 16.24 -13.78
C LEU A 337 -13.88 17.28 -14.46
N LYS A 338 -14.39 16.96 -15.66
CA LYS A 338 -15.39 17.80 -16.34
C LYS A 338 -16.66 17.95 -15.50
N TRP A 339 -17.18 16.84 -14.99
CA TRP A 339 -18.35 16.86 -14.11
C TRP A 339 -18.08 17.67 -12.84
N LEU A 340 -16.92 17.54 -12.23
CA LEU A 340 -16.53 18.24 -10.99
C LEU A 340 -16.52 19.78 -11.19
N ASP A 341 -15.96 20.26 -12.31
CA ASP A 341 -15.96 21.68 -12.67
C ASP A 341 -17.39 22.25 -12.79
N GLU A 342 -18.35 21.44 -13.22
CA GLU A 342 -19.76 21.83 -13.37
C GLU A 342 -20.56 21.69 -12.05
N ALA A 343 -20.25 20.66 -11.24
CA ALA A 343 -21.05 20.30 -10.06
C ALA A 343 -20.70 21.12 -8.81
N VAL A 344 -19.43 21.43 -8.59
CA VAL A 344 -18.98 22.13 -7.38
C VAL A 344 -19.62 23.52 -7.24
N PRO A 345 -19.77 24.35 -8.30
CA PRO A 345 -20.46 25.65 -8.19
C PRO A 345 -21.91 25.54 -7.75
N ALA A 346 -22.57 24.38 -7.93
CA ALA A 346 -23.94 24.16 -7.44
C ALA A 346 -24.02 23.97 -5.92
N GLY A 347 -22.91 23.76 -5.22
CA GLY A 347 -22.79 23.74 -3.75
C GLY A 347 -23.44 22.55 -3.06
N LYS A 348 -23.56 21.40 -3.76
CA LYS A 348 -24.19 20.18 -3.23
C LYS A 348 -23.22 19.02 -3.03
N GLU A 349 -22.06 19.09 -3.68
CA GLU A 349 -21.10 18.00 -3.65
C GLU A 349 -20.28 18.02 -2.36
N THR A 350 -19.97 16.84 -1.86
CA THR A 350 -19.16 16.60 -0.67
C THR A 350 -17.99 15.67 -1.00
N GLU A 351 -17.05 15.51 -0.08
CA GLU A 351 -15.91 14.58 -0.24
C GLU A 351 -16.40 13.16 -0.55
N ILE A 352 -17.42 12.66 0.19
CA ILE A 352 -18.02 11.35 -0.06
C ILE A 352 -18.76 11.30 -1.41
N SER A 353 -19.44 12.39 -1.80
CA SER A 353 -20.20 12.37 -3.06
C SER A 353 -19.31 12.35 -4.29
N VAL A 354 -18.15 13.01 -4.24
CA VAL A 354 -17.19 13.00 -5.37
C VAL A 354 -16.49 11.67 -5.50
N ASP A 355 -16.15 11.00 -4.39
CA ASP A 355 -15.67 9.62 -4.41
C ASP A 355 -16.67 8.69 -5.12
N LYS A 356 -17.91 8.66 -4.64
CA LYS A 356 -18.99 7.86 -5.27
C LYS A 356 -19.16 8.16 -6.75
N LYS A 357 -19.00 9.42 -7.14
CA LYS A 357 -19.14 9.82 -8.53
C LYS A 357 -17.99 9.31 -9.39
N LEU A 358 -16.75 9.40 -8.90
CA LEU A 358 -15.59 8.84 -9.59
C LEU A 358 -15.75 7.33 -9.79
N HIS A 359 -16.15 6.61 -8.76
CA HIS A 359 -16.48 5.19 -8.84
C HIS A 359 -17.45 4.89 -10.00
N THR A 360 -18.52 5.68 -10.20
CA THR A 360 -19.46 5.44 -11.30
C THR A 360 -18.82 5.57 -12.69
N PHE A 361 -17.87 6.47 -12.87
CA PHE A 361 -17.17 6.63 -14.15
C PHE A 361 -16.16 5.50 -14.41
N ARG A 362 -15.47 5.04 -13.37
CA ARG A 362 -14.55 3.88 -13.43
C ARG A 362 -15.29 2.58 -13.67
N ALA A 363 -16.41 2.35 -12.94
CA ALA A 363 -17.24 1.15 -13.08
C ALA A 363 -17.88 1.02 -14.48
N ALA A 364 -18.01 2.11 -15.22
CA ALA A 364 -18.48 2.10 -16.61
C ALA A 364 -17.39 1.70 -17.62
N GLN A 365 -16.12 1.58 -17.21
CA GLN A 365 -15.02 1.19 -18.09
C GLN A 365 -14.95 -0.34 -18.27
N PRO A 366 -14.55 -0.82 -19.46
CA PRO A 366 -14.31 -2.25 -19.66
C PRO A 366 -13.24 -2.80 -18.72
N LEU A 367 -13.39 -4.05 -18.31
CA LEU A 367 -12.46 -4.80 -17.47
C LEU A 367 -12.29 -4.26 -16.04
N TYR A 368 -13.11 -3.31 -15.62
CA TYR A 368 -13.11 -2.81 -14.24
C TYR A 368 -13.51 -3.91 -13.25
N MET A 369 -12.76 -4.02 -12.15
CA MET A 369 -12.93 -5.05 -11.12
C MET A 369 -13.13 -4.48 -9.72
N GLY A 370 -12.97 -3.19 -9.53
CA GLY A 370 -13.07 -2.49 -8.24
C GLY A 370 -12.03 -1.38 -8.11
N GLU A 371 -12.01 -0.71 -6.97
CA GLU A 371 -10.98 0.26 -6.65
C GLU A 371 -9.68 -0.47 -6.24
N SER A 372 -8.51 0.15 -6.44
CA SER A 372 -7.21 -0.39 -6.00
C SER A 372 -6.89 -0.02 -4.55
N PHE A 373 -7.55 1.00 -4.02
CA PHE A 373 -7.58 1.43 -2.61
C PHE A 373 -8.75 2.38 -2.40
N ASP A 374 -9.10 2.68 -1.13
CA ASP A 374 -10.18 3.61 -0.82
C ASP A 374 -9.77 5.03 -1.20
N THR A 375 -10.63 5.70 -1.95
CA THR A 375 -10.37 7.05 -2.50
C THR A 375 -10.10 8.05 -1.39
N ILE A 376 -9.03 8.79 -1.49
CA ILE A 376 -8.70 9.94 -0.65
C ILE A 376 -9.24 11.19 -1.34
N ALA A 377 -10.31 11.77 -0.82
CA ALA A 377 -10.89 13.02 -1.32
C ALA A 377 -10.83 14.07 -0.21
N GLY A 378 -9.68 14.74 -0.07
CA GLY A 378 -9.44 15.71 1.00
C GLY A 378 -9.58 17.17 0.53
N TYR A 379 -10.63 17.85 0.97
CA TYR A 379 -10.86 19.25 0.66
C TYR A 379 -10.16 20.16 1.67
N LYS A 380 -9.38 21.15 1.18
CA LYS A 380 -8.64 22.11 2.00
C LYS A 380 -7.80 21.42 3.09
N GLU A 381 -8.08 21.70 4.38
CA GLU A 381 -7.36 21.14 5.53
C GLU A 381 -7.41 19.61 5.63
N HIS A 382 -8.44 18.96 5.11
CA HIS A 382 -8.51 17.50 5.05
C HIS A 382 -7.44 16.90 4.11
N GLY A 383 -7.06 17.62 3.06
CA GLY A 383 -5.94 17.24 2.20
C GLY A 383 -4.59 17.17 2.92
N ALA A 384 -4.45 17.80 4.11
CA ALA A 384 -3.26 17.70 4.92
C ALA A 384 -3.13 16.37 5.70
N ILE A 385 -4.18 15.56 5.73
CA ILE A 385 -4.17 14.19 6.26
C ILE A 385 -3.83 13.27 5.09
N VAL A 386 -2.61 12.72 5.08
CA VAL A 386 -2.03 12.05 3.89
C VAL A 386 -2.89 10.91 3.36
N HIS A 387 -3.46 10.09 4.27
CA HIS A 387 -4.39 9.01 3.98
C HIS A 387 -5.77 9.33 4.59
N TYR A 388 -6.34 10.48 4.18
CA TYR A 388 -7.66 10.90 4.64
C TYR A 388 -8.74 9.98 4.07
N GLU A 389 -9.63 9.54 4.92
CA GLU A 389 -10.86 8.85 4.56
C GLU A 389 -12.05 9.66 5.09
N ALA A 390 -12.92 10.11 4.18
CA ALA A 390 -14.11 10.84 4.54
C ALA A 390 -15.15 9.89 5.16
N THR A 391 -15.60 10.21 6.37
CA THR A 391 -16.71 9.51 7.04
C THR A 391 -17.94 10.41 7.11
N PRO A 392 -19.14 9.87 7.38
CA PRO A 392 -20.32 10.72 7.55
C PRO A 392 -20.16 11.84 8.59
N GLU A 393 -19.28 11.65 9.57
CA GLU A 393 -18.98 12.62 10.63
C GLU A 393 -17.98 13.70 10.20
N THR A 394 -17.10 13.38 9.25
CA THR A 394 -16.03 14.30 8.79
C THR A 394 -16.34 14.91 7.43
N ASP A 395 -17.30 14.37 6.68
CA ASP A 395 -17.66 14.79 5.33
C ASP A 395 -18.00 16.29 5.27
N VAL A 396 -17.42 17.01 4.33
CA VAL A 396 -17.65 18.44 4.15
C VAL A 396 -18.11 18.77 2.74
N THR A 397 -18.92 19.82 2.63
CA THR A 397 -19.38 20.34 1.32
C THR A 397 -18.26 21.07 0.62
N LEU A 398 -18.00 20.71 -0.63
CA LEU A 398 -17.04 21.40 -1.50
C LEU A 398 -17.58 22.77 -1.90
N LYS A 399 -16.69 23.77 -1.88
CA LYS A 399 -16.97 25.11 -2.34
C LYS A 399 -16.09 25.46 -3.54
N PRO A 400 -16.50 26.43 -4.39
CA PRO A 400 -15.68 26.86 -5.53
C PRO A 400 -14.51 27.75 -5.07
N GLU A 401 -13.64 27.22 -4.21
CA GLU A 401 -12.43 27.84 -3.66
C GLU A 401 -11.46 26.77 -3.14
N GLY A 402 -10.17 27.08 -3.13
CA GLY A 402 -9.14 26.21 -2.56
C GLY A 402 -8.89 24.93 -3.38
N PHE A 403 -8.20 23.98 -2.78
CA PHE A 403 -7.85 22.70 -3.37
C PHE A 403 -8.70 21.55 -2.87
N LEU A 404 -9.01 20.62 -3.78
CA LEU A 404 -9.36 19.23 -3.49
C LEU A 404 -8.15 18.36 -3.85
N LEU A 405 -7.56 17.67 -2.89
CA LEU A 405 -6.63 16.59 -3.11
C LEU A 405 -7.46 15.32 -3.36
N LEU A 406 -7.32 14.74 -4.55
CA LEU A 406 -7.99 13.51 -4.94
C LEU A 406 -6.94 12.46 -5.31
N ASP A 407 -6.83 11.44 -4.48
CA ASP A 407 -5.96 10.28 -4.68
C ASP A 407 -6.82 9.02 -4.81
N SER A 408 -6.65 8.28 -5.89
CA SER A 408 -7.55 7.18 -6.24
C SER A 408 -6.93 6.25 -7.27
N GLY A 409 -7.40 5.01 -7.30
CA GLY A 409 -6.96 4.05 -8.28
C GLY A 409 -8.01 2.97 -8.54
N ALA A 410 -7.81 2.20 -9.59
CA ALA A 410 -8.72 1.13 -9.98
C ALA A 410 -7.98 -0.18 -10.28
N GLN A 411 -8.63 -1.28 -10.01
CA GLN A 411 -8.28 -2.61 -10.48
C GLN A 411 -8.98 -2.87 -11.81
N TYR A 412 -8.19 -3.09 -12.86
CA TYR A 412 -8.66 -3.64 -14.12
C TYR A 412 -8.06 -5.04 -14.30
N LEU A 413 -8.73 -5.93 -15.03
CA LEU A 413 -8.19 -7.28 -15.29
C LEU A 413 -6.79 -7.26 -15.92
N ASP A 414 -6.41 -6.18 -16.59
CA ASP A 414 -5.14 -6.02 -17.29
C ASP A 414 -4.23 -4.92 -16.71
N GLY A 415 -4.49 -4.47 -15.47
CA GLY A 415 -3.63 -3.51 -14.78
C GLY A 415 -4.23 -2.92 -13.52
N THR A 416 -3.39 -2.36 -12.67
CA THR A 416 -3.76 -1.59 -11.48
C THR A 416 -3.38 -0.14 -11.71
N THR A 417 -4.27 0.81 -11.41
CA THR A 417 -3.98 2.25 -11.52
C THR A 417 -3.86 2.89 -10.15
N ASP A 418 -3.11 3.98 -10.12
CA ASP A 418 -2.85 4.82 -8.97
C ASP A 418 -2.55 6.24 -9.44
N ILE A 419 -3.25 7.24 -8.90
CA ILE A 419 -3.11 8.61 -9.33
C ILE A 419 -3.55 9.59 -8.26
N THR A 420 -2.74 10.61 -7.98
CA THR A 420 -3.19 11.80 -7.26
C THR A 420 -3.25 13.02 -8.16
N ARG A 421 -4.33 13.76 -8.05
CA ARG A 421 -4.46 15.12 -8.57
C ARG A 421 -4.91 16.09 -7.47
N THR A 422 -4.20 17.19 -7.34
CA THR A 422 -4.65 18.33 -6.55
C THR A 422 -5.35 19.31 -7.47
N ILE A 423 -6.65 19.49 -7.26
CA ILE A 423 -7.57 20.15 -8.18
C ILE A 423 -7.99 21.51 -7.58
N ALA A 424 -7.73 22.60 -8.28
CA ALA A 424 -8.20 23.93 -7.88
C ALA A 424 -9.70 24.06 -8.19
N LEU A 425 -10.53 24.12 -7.16
CA LEU A 425 -11.98 24.31 -7.27
C LEU A 425 -12.39 25.76 -7.52
N GLY A 426 -11.49 26.71 -7.29
CA GLY A 426 -11.72 28.13 -7.50
C GLY A 426 -10.47 28.97 -7.17
N PRO A 427 -10.62 30.21 -6.64
CA PRO A 427 -9.49 31.03 -6.25
C PRO A 427 -8.57 30.34 -5.23
N LEU A 428 -7.27 30.55 -5.40
CA LEU A 428 -6.20 30.02 -4.55
C LEU A 428 -5.40 31.17 -3.95
N THR A 429 -4.85 30.95 -2.77
CA THR A 429 -3.85 31.85 -2.16
C THR A 429 -2.50 31.72 -2.87
N GLU A 430 -1.63 32.71 -2.72
CA GLU A 430 -0.26 32.63 -3.26
C GLU A 430 0.56 31.53 -2.60
N GLU A 431 0.30 31.21 -1.34
CA GLU A 431 0.94 30.07 -0.65
C GLU A 431 0.53 28.74 -1.28
N GLU A 432 -0.76 28.50 -1.49
CA GLU A 432 -1.26 27.28 -2.16
C GLU A 432 -0.65 27.09 -3.55
N LYS A 433 -0.59 28.16 -4.36
CA LYS A 433 0.02 28.11 -5.70
C LYS A 433 1.53 27.86 -5.63
N THR A 434 2.23 28.47 -4.69
CA THR A 434 3.67 28.28 -4.50
C THR A 434 3.95 26.83 -4.14
N ASP A 435 3.28 26.28 -3.14
CA ASP A 435 3.43 24.90 -2.71
C ASP A 435 3.09 23.90 -3.85
N TYR A 436 1.99 24.16 -4.56
CA TYR A 436 1.58 23.36 -5.72
C TYR A 436 2.66 23.33 -6.81
N THR A 437 3.22 24.49 -7.13
CA THR A 437 4.25 24.58 -8.16
C THR A 437 5.55 23.92 -7.73
N LEU A 438 5.94 24.01 -6.46
CA LEU A 438 7.13 23.34 -5.92
C LEU A 438 7.00 21.82 -5.96
N ILE A 439 5.82 21.27 -5.62
CA ILE A 439 5.55 19.84 -5.72
C ILE A 439 5.57 19.39 -7.19
N LEU A 440 4.95 20.14 -8.09
CA LEU A 440 5.01 19.86 -9.52
C LEU A 440 6.46 19.86 -10.06
N LYS A 441 7.31 20.77 -9.62
CA LYS A 441 8.75 20.78 -9.98
C LYS A 441 9.45 19.49 -9.54
N GLY A 442 9.20 19.04 -8.32
CA GLY A 442 9.75 17.78 -7.81
C GLY A 442 9.27 16.56 -8.62
N HIS A 443 7.98 16.52 -8.93
CA HIS A 443 7.38 15.49 -9.77
C HIS A 443 8.02 15.45 -11.18
N ILE A 444 8.16 16.60 -11.82
CA ILE A 444 8.78 16.72 -13.14
C ILE A 444 10.25 16.33 -13.10
N ALA A 445 11.00 16.80 -12.10
CA ALA A 445 12.43 16.49 -11.98
C ALA A 445 12.70 14.97 -11.89
N LEU A 446 11.87 14.24 -11.16
CA LEU A 446 11.96 12.79 -11.10
C LEU A 446 11.49 12.14 -12.41
N ALA A 447 10.38 12.60 -13.01
CA ALA A 447 9.86 12.06 -14.27
C ALA A 447 10.84 12.20 -15.45
N MET A 448 11.66 13.27 -15.46
CA MET A 448 12.67 13.54 -16.49
C MET A 448 14.01 12.85 -16.24
N ALA A 449 14.17 12.15 -15.12
CA ALA A 449 15.45 11.58 -14.75
C ALA A 449 15.94 10.55 -15.77
N VAL A 450 17.21 10.70 -16.17
CA VAL A 450 18.00 9.71 -16.92
C VAL A 450 19.14 9.28 -16.01
N PHE A 451 19.27 7.97 -15.74
CA PHE A 451 20.16 7.44 -14.74
C PHE A 451 20.86 6.16 -15.21
N PRO A 452 22.08 5.86 -14.69
CA PRO A 452 22.81 4.64 -15.02
C PRO A 452 22.04 3.38 -14.59
N GLU A 453 22.17 2.30 -15.34
CA GLU A 453 21.74 0.97 -14.90
C GLU A 453 22.38 0.62 -13.55
N GLY A 454 21.62 -0.02 -12.66
CA GLY A 454 22.05 -0.29 -11.27
C GLY A 454 21.69 0.82 -10.26
N THR A 455 21.10 1.92 -10.70
CA THR A 455 20.61 2.99 -9.80
C THR A 455 19.44 2.49 -8.94
N ARG A 456 19.49 2.81 -7.65
CA ARG A 456 18.44 2.49 -6.67
C ARG A 456 17.52 3.70 -6.45
N GLY A 457 16.29 3.44 -6.04
CA GLY A 457 15.32 4.51 -5.84
C GLY A 457 15.73 5.56 -4.79
N ALA A 458 16.47 5.19 -3.75
CA ALA A 458 16.99 6.13 -2.75
C ALA A 458 17.92 7.20 -3.37
N GLN A 459 18.60 6.89 -4.46
CA GLN A 459 19.46 7.84 -5.18
C GLN A 459 18.65 8.86 -6.01
N LEU A 460 17.42 8.52 -6.36
CA LEU A 460 16.52 9.37 -7.18
C LEU A 460 15.52 10.18 -6.34
N ASP A 461 15.20 9.73 -5.13
CA ASP A 461 14.22 10.37 -4.23
C ASP A 461 14.52 11.87 -3.99
N VAL A 462 15.78 12.23 -3.89
CA VAL A 462 16.22 13.62 -3.70
C VAL A 462 15.76 14.55 -4.83
N LEU A 463 15.60 14.06 -6.05
CA LEU A 463 15.16 14.88 -7.19
C LEU A 463 13.76 15.45 -6.94
N ALA A 464 12.87 14.64 -6.39
CA ALA A 464 11.52 15.06 -6.04
C ALA A 464 11.46 15.99 -4.82
N ARG A 465 12.38 15.82 -3.85
CA ARG A 465 12.41 16.61 -2.61
C ARG A 465 13.14 17.94 -2.74
N MET A 466 14.11 18.03 -3.63
CA MET A 466 14.99 19.19 -3.71
C MET A 466 14.27 20.55 -3.85
N PRO A 467 13.17 20.70 -4.62
CA PRO A 467 12.45 21.96 -4.69
C PRO A 467 11.88 22.42 -3.35
N ILE A 468 11.27 21.53 -2.58
CA ILE A 468 10.66 21.87 -1.28
C ILE A 468 11.70 21.99 -0.15
N TRP A 469 12.82 21.27 -0.21
CA TRP A 469 13.90 21.41 0.78
C TRP A 469 14.53 22.80 0.76
N LYS A 470 14.59 23.44 -0.40
CA LYS A 470 15.04 24.84 -0.51
C LYS A 470 14.19 25.79 0.32
N GLU A 471 12.90 25.47 0.47
CA GLU A 471 11.94 26.19 1.30
C GLU A 471 11.81 25.62 2.74
N ARG A 472 12.71 24.68 3.12
CA ARG A 472 12.73 24.01 4.44
C ARG A 472 11.46 23.21 4.73
N MET A 473 10.80 22.73 3.70
CA MET A 473 9.67 21.82 3.79
C MET A 473 10.10 20.38 3.47
N ASN A 474 9.33 19.39 3.94
CA ASN A 474 9.55 17.98 3.67
C ASN A 474 8.23 17.21 3.77
N TYR A 475 8.16 16.03 3.15
CA TYR A 475 7.14 15.03 3.40
C TYR A 475 7.81 13.76 3.93
N LEU A 476 7.07 13.00 4.77
CA LEU A 476 7.63 11.89 5.53
C LEU A 476 7.25 10.50 4.96
N HIS A 477 6.45 10.46 3.88
CA HIS A 477 6.19 9.23 3.12
C HIS A 477 7.23 8.99 2.01
N GLY A 478 7.18 7.85 1.36
CA GLY A 478 8.00 7.56 0.18
C GLY A 478 7.61 8.43 -1.01
N THR A 479 8.54 8.69 -1.91
CA THR A 479 8.25 9.38 -3.18
C THR A 479 7.62 8.45 -4.20
N GLY A 480 7.78 7.13 -4.03
CA GLY A 480 7.18 6.15 -4.91
C GLY A 480 7.38 4.72 -4.42
N HIS A 481 6.46 3.87 -4.83
CA HIS A 481 6.41 2.43 -4.55
C HIS A 481 6.17 1.66 -5.85
N GLY A 482 6.46 0.35 -5.84
CA GLY A 482 6.05 -0.53 -6.93
C GLY A 482 4.52 -0.70 -6.94
N VAL A 483 3.97 -1.03 -8.09
CA VAL A 483 2.53 -1.24 -8.30
C VAL A 483 2.28 -2.60 -8.93
N GLY A 484 1.27 -3.30 -8.48
CA GLY A 484 0.89 -4.62 -8.98
C GLY A 484 0.30 -4.62 -10.39
N HIS A 485 0.01 -5.81 -10.90
CA HIS A 485 -0.72 -6.02 -12.15
C HIS A 485 -1.98 -6.83 -11.86
N PHE A 486 -3.10 -6.14 -11.66
CA PHE A 486 -4.29 -6.69 -11.04
C PHE A 486 -3.92 -7.42 -9.73
N LEU A 487 -3.18 -6.69 -8.89
CA LEU A 487 -2.69 -7.08 -7.56
C LEU A 487 -2.64 -5.86 -6.65
N ASN A 488 -1.81 -5.88 -5.60
CA ASN A 488 -1.75 -4.79 -4.63
C ASN A 488 -1.27 -3.48 -5.28
N VAL A 489 -1.90 -2.38 -4.93
CA VAL A 489 -1.46 -1.05 -5.37
C VAL A 489 -0.06 -0.75 -4.84
N HIS A 490 0.21 -1.10 -3.59
CA HIS A 490 1.54 -1.02 -2.99
C HIS A 490 2.25 -2.38 -3.09
N GLU A 491 3.26 -2.48 -3.94
CA GLU A 491 4.07 -3.69 -4.10
C GLU A 491 5.56 -3.38 -4.07
N GLY A 492 6.34 -4.32 -3.54
CA GLY A 492 7.79 -4.32 -3.69
C GLY A 492 8.25 -5.18 -4.88
N PRO A 493 9.58 -5.39 -5.01
CA PRO A 493 10.61 -5.02 -4.03
C PRO A 493 11.20 -3.61 -4.20
N GLN A 494 10.99 -2.92 -5.33
CA GLN A 494 11.52 -1.59 -5.59
C GLN A 494 10.70 -0.49 -4.90
N SER A 495 11.37 0.61 -4.58
CA SER A 495 10.72 1.83 -4.09
C SER A 495 11.61 3.05 -4.35
N ILE A 496 11.03 4.24 -4.40
CA ILE A 496 11.73 5.53 -4.43
C ILE A 496 11.43 6.24 -3.10
N ARG A 497 12.40 6.25 -2.18
CA ARG A 497 12.25 6.83 -0.83
C ARG A 497 13.60 7.16 -0.22
N MET A 498 13.60 7.97 0.85
CA MET A 498 14.83 8.36 1.55
C MET A 498 15.60 7.17 2.14
N ASN A 499 14.87 6.19 2.65
CA ASN A 499 15.49 5.00 3.24
C ASN A 499 16.14 4.15 2.15
N GLU A 500 17.32 3.62 2.45
CA GLU A 500 18.04 2.74 1.54
C GLU A 500 17.24 1.48 1.23
N ASN A 501 17.18 1.15 -0.06
CA ASN A 501 16.60 -0.08 -0.58
C ASN A 501 17.62 -0.67 -1.57
N PRO A 502 18.14 -1.88 -1.34
CA PRO A 502 19.20 -2.44 -2.17
C PRO A 502 18.76 -2.80 -3.60
N ILE A 503 17.47 -2.77 -3.87
CA ILE A 503 16.92 -3.15 -5.16
C ILE A 503 17.14 -2.03 -6.18
N ALA A 504 17.93 -2.33 -7.21
CA ALA A 504 18.11 -1.44 -8.34
C ALA A 504 16.87 -1.43 -9.24
N LEU A 505 16.53 -0.26 -9.79
CA LEU A 505 15.48 -0.14 -10.80
C LEU A 505 15.91 -0.86 -12.09
N GLN A 506 14.98 -1.60 -12.68
CA GLN A 506 15.20 -2.37 -13.90
C GLN A 506 14.13 -2.07 -14.94
N PRO A 507 14.44 -2.21 -16.25
CA PRO A 507 13.44 -2.08 -17.30
C PRO A 507 12.26 -3.03 -17.06
N GLY A 508 11.05 -2.50 -17.19
CA GLY A 508 9.79 -3.24 -16.93
C GLY A 508 9.23 -3.02 -15.51
N MET A 509 9.95 -2.37 -14.61
CA MET A 509 9.42 -2.01 -13.30
C MET A 509 8.50 -0.79 -13.38
N VAL A 510 7.31 -0.91 -12.78
CA VAL A 510 6.33 0.17 -12.60
C VAL A 510 6.48 0.75 -11.20
N THR A 511 6.52 2.07 -11.09
CA THR A 511 6.70 2.77 -9.80
C THR A 511 5.84 4.02 -9.77
N SER A 512 5.28 4.40 -8.62
CA SER A 512 4.67 5.73 -8.45
C SER A 512 5.73 6.83 -8.37
N ASN A 513 5.31 8.06 -8.69
CA ASN A 513 6.05 9.31 -8.53
C ASN A 513 5.09 10.32 -7.92
N GLU A 514 5.10 10.45 -6.58
CA GLU A 514 4.03 11.07 -5.76
C GLU A 514 4.55 12.04 -4.69
N PRO A 515 5.41 13.01 -5.00
CA PRO A 515 5.80 14.02 -4.03
C PRO A 515 4.60 14.82 -3.51
N GLY A 516 4.67 15.25 -2.23
CA GLY A 516 3.59 16.01 -1.60
C GLY A 516 4.07 17.04 -0.59
N VAL A 517 3.15 17.88 -0.12
CA VAL A 517 3.31 18.77 1.02
C VAL A 517 1.99 18.87 1.78
N TYR A 518 2.06 18.85 3.10
CA TYR A 518 0.89 18.73 3.98
C TYR A 518 0.99 19.73 5.13
N LYS A 519 0.15 20.76 5.09
CA LYS A 519 0.11 21.85 6.10
C LYS A 519 -1.15 21.72 6.94
N ALA A 520 -1.01 21.18 8.14
CA ALA A 520 -2.12 20.94 9.05
C ALA A 520 -2.97 22.20 9.27
N GLY A 521 -4.30 22.07 9.15
CA GLY A 521 -5.26 23.15 9.26
C GLY A 521 -5.27 24.14 8.08
N SER A 522 -4.59 23.80 6.96
CA SER A 522 -4.53 24.63 5.75
C SER A 522 -4.84 23.82 4.50
N HIS A 523 -3.87 23.11 3.94
CA HIS A 523 -4.02 22.34 2.70
C HIS A 523 -3.04 21.17 2.61
N GLY A 524 -3.38 20.20 1.77
CA GLY A 524 -2.47 19.17 1.29
C GLY A 524 -2.38 19.19 -0.23
N ILE A 525 -1.20 18.92 -0.74
CA ILE A 525 -0.90 18.86 -2.17
C ILE A 525 -0.09 17.61 -2.45
N ARG A 526 -0.54 16.78 -3.39
CA ARG A 526 0.20 15.66 -3.97
C ARG A 526 -0.03 15.67 -5.47
N THR A 527 1.02 15.43 -6.24
CA THR A 527 0.93 15.20 -7.69
C THR A 527 1.55 13.85 -7.98
N GLU A 528 0.78 12.96 -8.57
CA GLU A 528 1.21 11.59 -8.80
C GLU A 528 0.92 11.11 -10.20
N ASN A 529 1.89 10.39 -10.76
CA ASN A 529 1.77 9.53 -11.93
C ASN A 529 2.48 8.20 -11.67
N LEU A 530 2.01 7.13 -12.28
CA LEU A 530 2.79 5.92 -12.44
C LEU A 530 3.78 6.09 -13.60
N VAL A 531 4.97 5.54 -13.39
CA VAL A 531 6.06 5.55 -14.38
C VAL A 531 6.60 4.14 -14.60
N LEU A 532 6.94 3.83 -15.85
CA LEU A 532 7.60 2.61 -16.27
C LEU A 532 9.09 2.89 -16.47
N THR A 533 9.96 2.10 -15.84
CA THR A 533 11.40 2.14 -16.11
C THR A 533 11.68 1.51 -17.48
N VAL A 534 12.33 2.27 -18.37
CA VAL A 534 12.67 1.85 -19.74
C VAL A 534 14.12 2.15 -20.09
N PRO A 535 14.73 1.45 -21.06
CA PRO A 535 16.07 1.80 -21.55
C PRO A 535 16.13 3.21 -22.13
N ALA A 536 17.23 3.93 -21.86
CA ALA A 536 17.51 5.27 -22.41
C ALA A 536 18.70 5.27 -23.38
N GLY A 537 19.26 4.10 -23.70
CA GLY A 537 20.41 3.94 -24.58
C GLY A 537 21.72 3.69 -23.84
N GLU A 538 22.83 3.78 -24.56
CA GLU A 538 24.18 3.58 -24.03
C GLU A 538 25.00 4.86 -24.15
N GLY A 539 25.82 5.12 -23.13
CA GLY A 539 26.80 6.21 -23.09
C GLY A 539 28.22 5.70 -22.87
N MET A 540 29.16 6.61 -22.72
CA MET A 540 30.58 6.27 -22.48
C MET A 540 30.77 5.39 -21.23
N PHE A 541 29.88 5.49 -20.24
CA PHE A 541 29.99 4.81 -18.95
C PHE A 541 28.96 3.66 -18.77
N GLY A 542 28.37 3.14 -19.85
CA GLY A 542 27.47 2.01 -19.86
C GLY A 542 26.03 2.35 -20.24
N LYS A 543 25.10 1.50 -19.82
CA LYS A 543 23.67 1.63 -20.13
C LYS A 543 22.99 2.61 -19.21
N TYR A 544 21.99 3.31 -19.75
CA TYR A 544 21.15 4.28 -19.05
C TYR A 544 19.69 3.89 -19.14
N LEU A 545 18.97 4.25 -18.10
CA LEU A 545 17.52 4.07 -17.94
C LEU A 545 16.85 5.43 -17.80
N LYS A 546 15.56 5.47 -18.06
CA LYS A 546 14.68 6.62 -17.83
C LYS A 546 13.28 6.16 -17.46
N PHE A 547 12.43 7.10 -17.11
CA PHE A 547 11.01 6.86 -16.88
C PHE A 547 10.17 7.20 -18.11
N GLU A 548 9.20 6.34 -18.42
CA GLU A 548 8.07 6.60 -19.28
C GLU A 548 6.83 6.83 -18.39
N THR A 549 6.18 7.98 -18.52
CA THR A 549 4.95 8.26 -17.77
C THR A 549 3.79 7.46 -18.33
N LEU A 550 3.16 6.64 -17.47
CA LEU A 550 2.03 5.77 -17.83
C LEU A 550 0.69 6.47 -17.63
N THR A 551 0.52 7.20 -16.52
CA THR A 551 -0.74 7.84 -16.15
C THR A 551 -1.16 8.90 -17.15
N LEU A 552 -2.41 8.87 -17.57
CA LEU A 552 -3.01 9.78 -18.55
C LEU A 552 -4.13 10.61 -17.90
N CYS A 553 -3.79 11.77 -17.35
CA CYS A 553 -4.75 12.70 -16.76
C CYS A 553 -4.17 14.11 -16.76
N PRO A 554 -4.90 15.16 -17.13
CA PRO A 554 -4.35 16.52 -17.10
C PRO A 554 -3.93 16.94 -15.68
N ILE A 555 -2.81 17.66 -15.59
CA ILE A 555 -2.35 18.33 -14.37
C ILE A 555 -3.02 19.69 -14.30
N CYS A 556 -3.58 20.05 -13.13
CA CYS A 556 -4.35 21.29 -12.94
C CYS A 556 -3.47 22.53 -13.16
N ARG A 557 -3.75 23.31 -14.22
CA ARG A 557 -2.96 24.51 -14.57
C ARG A 557 -3.27 25.73 -13.68
N LYS A 558 -4.45 25.75 -13.03
CA LYS A 558 -4.91 26.88 -12.21
C LYS A 558 -4.01 27.13 -10.97
N GLY A 559 -3.32 26.08 -10.49
CA GLY A 559 -2.39 26.16 -9.35
C GLY A 559 -0.96 26.56 -9.72
N ILE A 560 -0.61 26.70 -11.01
CA ILE A 560 0.77 26.86 -11.46
C ILE A 560 1.17 28.34 -11.46
N ILE A 561 2.28 28.66 -10.79
CA ILE A 561 3.03 29.91 -10.95
C ILE A 561 4.09 29.65 -12.04
N LYS A 562 3.79 30.05 -13.27
CA LYS A 562 4.64 29.75 -14.45
C LYS A 562 6.05 30.32 -14.35
N GLU A 563 6.24 31.41 -13.59
CA GLU A 563 7.51 32.08 -13.37
C GLU A 563 8.48 31.22 -12.52
N LEU A 564 7.96 30.31 -11.69
CA LEU A 564 8.76 29.39 -10.91
C LEU A 564 9.24 28.17 -11.71
N LEU A 565 8.62 27.89 -12.87
CA LEU A 565 9.02 26.78 -13.74
C LEU A 565 10.15 27.22 -14.69
N THR A 566 11.08 26.31 -14.96
CA THR A 566 12.07 26.49 -16.03
C THR A 566 11.45 26.20 -17.39
N ALA A 567 12.13 26.61 -18.48
CA ALA A 567 11.67 26.32 -19.84
C ALA A 567 11.59 24.79 -20.09
N GLU A 568 12.49 24.02 -19.52
CA GLU A 568 12.53 22.56 -19.65
C GLU A 568 11.34 21.90 -18.92
N GLU A 569 11.01 22.35 -17.71
CA GLU A 569 9.84 21.89 -16.95
C GLU A 569 8.52 22.23 -17.67
N ILE A 570 8.41 23.43 -18.26
CA ILE A 570 7.27 23.82 -19.08
C ILE A 570 7.20 22.95 -20.34
N GLY A 571 8.33 22.68 -20.98
CA GLY A 571 8.43 21.78 -22.12
C GLY A 571 7.87 20.40 -21.80
N TRP A 572 8.33 19.79 -20.71
CA TRP A 572 7.85 18.50 -20.25
C TRP A 572 6.33 18.51 -20.00
N LEU A 573 5.83 19.51 -19.28
CA LEU A 573 4.40 19.62 -18.95
C LEU A 573 3.52 19.72 -20.19
N ASN A 574 3.96 20.53 -21.18
CA ASN A 574 3.23 20.71 -22.44
C ASN A 574 3.25 19.43 -23.30
N ASP A 575 4.38 18.72 -23.33
CA ASP A 575 4.50 17.44 -24.02
C ASP A 575 3.64 16.35 -23.35
N TYR A 576 3.61 16.32 -22.03
CA TYR A 576 2.73 15.44 -21.26
C TYR A 576 1.25 15.73 -21.55
N HIS A 577 0.82 17.00 -21.50
CA HIS A 577 -0.55 17.40 -21.80
C HIS A 577 -0.94 17.07 -23.26
N ARG A 578 -0.02 17.25 -24.20
CA ARG A 578 -0.24 16.83 -25.60
C ARG A 578 -0.49 15.33 -25.69
N THR A 579 0.35 14.53 -25.04
CA THR A 579 0.19 13.07 -24.99
C THR A 579 -1.14 12.65 -24.37
N VAL A 580 -1.54 13.27 -23.26
CA VAL A 580 -2.83 13.03 -22.61
C VAL A 580 -3.99 13.31 -23.58
N TYR A 581 -3.96 14.47 -24.27
CA TYR A 581 -5.00 14.82 -25.24
C TYR A 581 -5.06 13.84 -26.41
N GLU A 582 -3.91 13.54 -27.01
CA GLU A 582 -3.83 12.64 -28.18
C GLU A 582 -4.32 11.22 -27.85
N LYS A 583 -3.98 10.71 -26.66
CA LYS A 583 -4.34 9.35 -26.25
C LYS A 583 -5.80 9.21 -25.82
N LEU A 584 -6.36 10.21 -25.14
CA LEU A 584 -7.70 10.10 -24.56
C LEU A 584 -8.81 10.66 -25.46
N SER A 585 -8.52 11.66 -26.30
CA SER A 585 -9.54 12.31 -27.14
C SER A 585 -10.31 11.35 -28.07
N PRO A 586 -9.74 10.24 -28.61
CA PRO A 586 -10.51 9.32 -29.43
C PRO A 586 -11.71 8.67 -28.72
N ASP A 587 -11.60 8.45 -27.40
CA ASP A 587 -12.59 7.71 -26.59
C ASP A 587 -13.59 8.65 -25.87
N LEU A 588 -13.54 9.96 -26.15
CA LEU A 588 -14.37 10.99 -25.53
C LEU A 588 -15.43 11.52 -26.51
N ASN A 589 -16.56 12.01 -25.99
CA ASN A 589 -17.52 12.77 -26.79
C ASN A 589 -17.02 14.20 -27.07
N ASN A 590 -17.74 14.96 -27.90
CA ASN A 590 -17.28 16.29 -28.32
C ASN A 590 -17.13 17.28 -27.17
N ASP A 591 -18.03 17.30 -26.22
CA ASP A 591 -18.00 18.22 -25.07
C ASP A 591 -16.83 17.86 -24.12
N GLU A 592 -16.59 16.57 -23.91
CA GLU A 592 -15.46 16.06 -23.13
C GLU A 592 -14.12 16.37 -23.82
N LYS A 593 -14.05 16.26 -25.15
CA LYS A 593 -12.87 16.63 -25.96
C LYS A 593 -12.53 18.12 -25.84
N GLU A 594 -13.51 18.99 -25.96
CA GLU A 594 -13.27 20.43 -25.83
C GLU A 594 -12.85 20.81 -24.41
N TRP A 595 -13.45 20.19 -23.40
CA TRP A 595 -13.00 20.35 -22.01
C TRP A 595 -11.55 19.88 -21.83
N LEU A 596 -11.20 18.68 -22.32
CA LEU A 596 -9.83 18.13 -22.23
C LEU A 596 -8.83 19.00 -22.98
N LYS A 597 -9.20 19.52 -24.15
CA LYS A 597 -8.36 20.43 -24.94
C LYS A 597 -8.03 21.70 -24.17
N GLU A 598 -9.00 22.31 -23.47
CA GLU A 598 -8.75 23.47 -22.62
C GLU A 598 -7.92 23.08 -21.39
N ALA A 599 -8.20 21.94 -20.73
CA ALA A 599 -7.42 21.45 -19.61
C ALA A 599 -5.94 21.20 -19.97
N CYS A 600 -5.68 20.71 -21.18
CA CYS A 600 -4.34 20.40 -21.72
C CYS A 600 -3.68 21.57 -22.49
N LYS A 601 -4.26 22.79 -22.49
CA LYS A 601 -3.70 23.93 -23.19
C LYS A 601 -2.29 24.27 -22.70
N ALA A 602 -1.41 24.58 -23.61
CA ALA A 602 -0.01 24.85 -23.32
C ALA A 602 0.18 25.98 -22.30
N VAL A 603 1.08 25.75 -21.36
CA VAL A 603 1.60 26.79 -20.45
C VAL A 603 2.68 27.56 -21.23
N ILE A 604 2.52 28.89 -21.29
CA ILE A 604 3.45 29.77 -22.01
C ILE A 604 4.05 30.72 -20.97
N ARG A 605 5.39 30.79 -20.97
CA ARG A 605 6.11 31.81 -20.20
C ARG A 605 6.11 33.10 -21.03
N ASP A 606 5.75 34.23 -20.41
CA ASP A 606 5.74 35.54 -21.06
C ASP A 606 7.16 35.98 -21.45
#